data_408fe75f4eee79520c0f6a7c76fe4e64
#
_entry.id   408fe75f4eee79520c0f6a7c76fe4e64
#
_cell.length_a   1.000
_cell.length_b   1.000
_cell.length_c   1.000
_cell.angle_alpha   90.00
_cell.angle_beta   90.00
_cell.angle_gamma   90.00
#
_symmetry.space_group_name_H-M   'P 1'
#
loop_
_entity.id
_entity.type
_entity.pdbx_description
1 polymer ?
#
loop_
_entity_poly.entity_id
_entity_poly.type
_entity_poly.pdbx_seq_one_letter_code
_entity_poly.pdbx_strand_id
1 'polypeptide(L)'
;MADFHQNGNITTLHNLRTRELHDLEYELTTYAQTRRISLILPSLYSELEGPALANIVQELAGARFINHIVIGLDRASEEEYRKARKFFSVLPQPHSILWNDGPRLRAIDDRLKAAGLSPEEP
;
A
#
# COMPACT_ATOMS: atom_id res chain seq x y z
N MET A 1 6.72 -20.76 -18.87
CA MET A 1 6.08 -21.49 -19.17
C MET A 1 5.73 -21.70 -20.21
N ALA A 2 5.75 -21.93 -20.48
CA ALA A 2 5.38 -22.07 -21.38
C ALA A 2 4.53 -22.52 -21.98
N ASP A 3 4.17 -22.89 -22.13
CA ASP A 3 3.48 -23.23 -22.78
C ASP A 3 2.67 -22.55 -23.03
N PHE A 4 2.70 -22.05 -23.36
CA PHE A 4 1.80 -21.70 -23.57
C PHE A 4 1.34 -22.01 -24.39
N HIS A 5 1.01 -22.51 -24.70
CA HIS A 5 0.31 -22.61 -25.47
C HIS A 5 -0.56 -22.05 -25.31
N GLN A 6 -0.45 -21.75 -25.46
CA GLN A 6 -1.28 -21.39 -25.27
C GLN A 6 -2.14 -20.50 -25.27
N ASN A 7 -2.68 -20.15 -25.74
CA ASN A 7 -3.99 -19.55 -25.98
C ASN A 7 -4.83 -19.54 -24.73
N GLY A 8 -4.82 -20.58 -23.95
CA GLY A 8 -5.55 -20.71 -22.71
C GLY A 8 -5.23 -19.64 -21.70
N ASN A 9 -3.98 -19.28 -21.55
CA ASN A 9 -3.55 -18.24 -20.60
C ASN A 9 -4.10 -16.87 -20.97
N ILE A 10 -4.07 -16.54 -22.25
CA ILE A 10 -4.57 -15.24 -22.73
C ILE A 10 -6.07 -15.16 -22.52
N THR A 11 -6.78 -16.24 -22.81
CA THR A 11 -8.23 -16.31 -22.62
C THR A 11 -8.59 -16.15 -21.16
N THR A 12 -7.84 -16.78 -20.26
CA THR A 12 -8.08 -16.68 -18.82
C THR A 12 -7.92 -15.25 -18.33
N LEU A 13 -6.87 -14.57 -18.74
CA LEU A 13 -6.66 -13.18 -18.36
C LEU A 13 -7.77 -12.28 -18.88
N HIS A 14 -8.22 -12.53 -20.10
CA HIS A 14 -9.32 -11.77 -20.68
C HIS A 14 -10.63 -12.00 -19.93
N ASN A 15 -10.90 -13.23 -19.53
CA ASN A 15 -12.08 -13.57 -18.73
C ASN A 15 -12.06 -12.88 -17.37
N LEU A 16 -10.90 -12.78 -16.74
CA LEU A 16 -10.77 -12.05 -15.47
C LEU A 16 -11.13 -10.58 -15.63
N ARG A 17 -10.79 -10.00 -16.78
CA ARG A 17 -11.12 -8.60 -17.05
C ARG A 17 -12.62 -8.37 -17.21
N THR A 18 -13.33 -9.36 -17.75
CA THR A 18 -14.76 -9.25 -17.98
C THR A 18 -15.61 -9.73 -16.82
N ARG A 19 -15.00 -10.39 -15.82
CA ARG A 19 -15.70 -10.74 -14.59
C ARG A 19 -16.17 -9.50 -13.87
N GLU A 20 -17.34 -9.60 -13.29
CA GLU A 20 -17.86 -8.50 -12.51
C GLU A 20 -17.01 -8.27 -11.28
N LEU A 21 -16.74 -7.01 -10.99
CA LEU A 21 -15.84 -6.61 -9.92
C LEU A 21 -16.32 -7.12 -8.56
N HIS A 22 -17.64 -7.06 -8.32
CA HIS A 22 -18.17 -7.49 -7.04
C HIS A 22 -18.01 -8.99 -6.80
N ASP A 23 -17.97 -9.82 -7.84
CA ASP A 23 -17.71 -11.24 -7.70
C ASP A 23 -16.28 -11.50 -7.25
N LEU A 24 -15.33 -10.76 -7.81
CA LEU A 24 -13.92 -10.83 -7.40
C LEU A 24 -13.76 -10.35 -5.96
N GLU A 25 -14.42 -9.28 -5.60
CA GLU A 25 -14.37 -8.74 -4.24
C GLU A 25 -14.95 -9.73 -3.24
N TYR A 26 -16.04 -10.40 -3.60
CA TYR A 26 -16.63 -11.42 -2.74
C TYR A 26 -15.67 -12.58 -2.50
N GLU A 27 -15.03 -13.06 -3.54
CA GLU A 27 -14.04 -14.13 -3.42
C GLU A 27 -12.85 -13.71 -2.55
N LEU A 28 -12.35 -12.50 -2.75
CA LEU A 28 -11.25 -11.97 -1.95
C LEU A 28 -11.64 -11.79 -0.50
N THR A 29 -12.85 -11.32 -0.23
CA THR A 29 -13.35 -11.14 1.13
C THR A 29 -13.45 -12.49 1.85
N THR A 30 -13.94 -13.51 1.16
CA THR A 30 -14.02 -14.86 1.70
C THR A 30 -12.62 -15.42 1.97
N TYR A 31 -11.72 -15.25 1.03
CA TYR A 31 -10.34 -15.72 1.17
C TYR A 31 -9.63 -15.02 2.33
N ALA A 32 -9.86 -13.74 2.50
CA ALA A 32 -9.21 -12.93 3.54
C ALA A 32 -9.65 -13.31 4.96
N GLN A 33 -10.74 -14.06 5.11
CA GLN A 33 -11.16 -14.58 6.40
C GLN A 33 -10.19 -15.64 6.94
N THR A 34 -9.57 -16.39 6.05
CA THR A 34 -8.60 -17.42 6.41
C THR A 34 -7.16 -16.99 6.21
N ARG A 35 -6.92 -16.14 5.25
CA ARG A 35 -5.59 -15.59 4.97
C ARG A 35 -5.68 -14.07 4.87
N ARG A 36 -5.13 -13.42 5.85
CA ARG A 36 -5.18 -11.96 5.92
C ARG A 36 -4.36 -11.31 4.82
N ILE A 37 -4.90 -10.26 4.25
CA ILE A 37 -4.25 -9.50 3.19
C ILE A 37 -3.82 -8.16 3.76
N SER A 38 -2.54 -7.87 3.67
CA SER A 38 -1.98 -6.57 4.04
C SER A 38 -1.49 -5.86 2.80
N LEU A 39 -1.77 -4.59 2.72
CA LEU A 39 -1.32 -3.75 1.62
C LEU A 39 -0.23 -2.81 2.12
N ILE A 40 0.86 -2.72 1.37
CA ILE A 40 1.92 -1.75 1.63
C ILE A 40 1.78 -0.63 0.62
N LEU A 41 1.65 0.59 1.11
CA LEU A 41 1.45 1.77 0.29
C LEU A 41 2.59 2.77 0.53
N PRO A 42 3.65 2.73 -0.29
CA PRO A 42 4.70 3.75 -0.20
C PRO A 42 4.15 5.09 -0.71
N SER A 43 4.46 6.17 -0.03
CA SER A 43 3.96 7.49 -0.39
C SER A 43 4.99 8.56 -0.08
N LEU A 44 5.16 9.50 -1.00
CA LEU A 44 5.84 10.75 -0.71
C LEU A 44 4.81 11.74 -0.18
N TYR A 45 5.19 12.59 0.75
CA TYR A 45 4.25 13.57 1.28
C TYR A 45 3.67 14.45 0.17
N SER A 46 4.48 14.85 -0.81
CA SER A 46 4.03 15.69 -1.91
C SER A 46 2.86 15.09 -2.70
N GLU A 47 2.72 13.77 -2.69
CA GLU A 47 1.62 13.09 -3.39
C GLU A 47 0.27 13.30 -2.71
N LEU A 48 0.26 13.66 -1.42
CA LEU A 48 -0.98 13.95 -0.70
C LEU A 48 -1.67 15.21 -1.22
N GLU A 49 -0.91 16.08 -1.86
CA GLU A 49 -1.45 17.32 -2.41
C GLU A 49 -2.06 17.12 -3.80
N GLY A 50 -1.82 15.97 -4.42
CA GLY A 50 -2.34 15.66 -5.74
C GLY A 50 -3.61 14.80 -5.68
N PRO A 51 -4.36 14.73 -6.79
CA PRO A 51 -5.60 13.97 -6.81
C PRO A 51 -5.40 12.45 -6.87
N ALA A 52 -4.25 11.98 -7.35
CA ALA A 52 -4.04 10.57 -7.59
C ALA A 52 -4.08 9.75 -6.28
N LEU A 53 -3.36 10.21 -5.25
CA LEU A 53 -3.35 9.50 -3.97
C LEU A 53 -4.71 9.57 -3.27
N ALA A 54 -5.40 10.70 -3.38
CA ALA A 54 -6.75 10.82 -2.82
C ALA A 54 -7.70 9.80 -3.45
N ASN A 55 -7.60 9.59 -4.75
CA ASN A 55 -8.41 8.59 -5.45
C ASN A 55 -8.05 7.18 -5.00
N ILE A 56 -6.77 6.88 -4.85
CA ILE A 56 -6.32 5.57 -4.36
C ILE A 56 -6.88 5.30 -2.96
N VAL A 57 -6.77 6.26 -2.07
CA VAL A 57 -7.27 6.12 -0.70
C VAL A 57 -8.78 5.91 -0.69
N GLN A 58 -9.50 6.63 -1.53
CA GLN A 58 -10.94 6.47 -1.63
C GLN A 58 -11.34 5.07 -2.11
N GLU A 59 -10.62 4.55 -3.11
CA GLU A 59 -10.85 3.18 -3.58
C GLU A 59 -10.50 2.15 -2.52
N LEU A 60 -9.39 2.35 -1.80
CA LEU A 60 -8.97 1.46 -0.73
C LEU A 60 -9.99 1.42 0.41
N ALA A 61 -10.63 2.54 0.69
CA ALA A 61 -11.64 2.59 1.75
C ALA A 61 -12.81 1.63 1.49
N GLY A 62 -13.10 1.34 0.21
CA GLY A 62 -14.11 0.39 -0.17
C GLY A 62 -13.64 -1.06 -0.29
N ALA A 63 -12.35 -1.30 -0.18
CA ALA A 63 -11.77 -2.64 -0.36
C ALA A 63 -11.78 -3.44 0.95
N ARG A 64 -12.90 -4.06 1.25
CA ARG A 64 -13.13 -4.76 2.52
C ARG A 64 -12.28 -6.01 2.70
N PHE A 65 -11.71 -6.53 1.62
CA PHE A 65 -10.84 -7.71 1.68
C PHE A 65 -9.44 -7.38 2.19
N ILE A 66 -9.07 -6.11 2.32
CA ILE A 66 -7.79 -5.70 2.88
C ILE A 66 -7.92 -5.58 4.38
N ASN A 67 -7.10 -6.35 5.11
CA ASN A 67 -7.17 -6.43 6.57
C ASN A 67 -6.32 -5.37 7.26
N HIS A 68 -5.24 -4.95 6.63
CA HIS A 68 -4.33 -3.96 7.20
C HIS A 68 -3.64 -3.19 6.08
N ILE A 69 -3.42 -1.89 6.29
CA ILE A 69 -2.69 -1.06 5.33
C ILE A 69 -1.49 -0.46 6.06
N VAL A 70 -0.31 -0.67 5.49
CA VAL A 70 0.93 -0.08 6.00
C VAL A 70 1.36 1.02 5.03
N ILE A 71 1.35 2.25 5.50
CA ILE A 71 1.71 3.40 4.68
C ILE A 71 3.14 3.79 5.00
N GLY A 72 4.02 3.74 4.02
CA GLY A 72 5.39 4.21 4.16
C GLY A 72 5.46 5.67 3.73
N LEU A 73 5.55 6.58 4.68
CA LEU A 73 5.60 8.01 4.40
C LEU A 73 7.04 8.48 4.35
N ASP A 74 7.43 9.05 3.21
CA ASP A 74 8.76 9.53 2.97
C ASP A 74 8.77 11.02 2.70
N ARG A 75 9.89 11.67 2.99
CA ARG A 75 10.12 13.09 2.74
C ARG A 75 9.06 13.98 3.39
N ALA A 76 8.81 13.74 4.66
CA ALA A 76 7.83 14.49 5.43
C ALA A 76 8.45 15.02 6.73
N SER A 77 8.18 16.29 7.01
CA SER A 77 8.48 16.89 8.30
C SER A 77 7.48 16.40 9.36
N GLU A 78 7.72 16.77 10.62
CA GLU A 78 6.80 16.39 11.69
C GLU A 78 5.40 16.95 11.48
N GLU A 79 5.31 18.19 11.04
CA GLU A 79 4.01 18.80 10.75
C GLU A 79 3.32 18.10 9.60
N GLU A 80 4.07 17.78 8.55
CA GLU A 80 3.56 17.05 7.40
C GLU A 80 3.13 15.63 7.77
N TYR A 81 3.84 14.99 8.68
CA TYR A 81 3.44 13.69 9.21
C TYR A 81 2.07 13.78 9.91
N ARG A 82 1.84 14.83 10.69
CA ARG A 82 0.55 15.03 11.36
C ARG A 82 -0.57 15.23 10.35
N LYS A 83 -0.30 15.97 9.29
CA LYS A 83 -1.27 16.16 8.20
C LYS A 83 -1.55 14.85 7.49
N ALA A 84 -0.52 14.04 7.27
CA ALA A 84 -0.68 12.72 6.63
C ALA A 84 -1.54 11.79 7.50
N ARG A 85 -1.34 11.79 8.81
CA ARG A 85 -2.18 11.01 9.72
C ARG A 85 -3.65 11.37 9.56
N LYS A 86 -3.94 12.64 9.43
CA LYS A 86 -5.31 13.13 9.25
C LYS A 86 -5.85 12.72 7.88
N PHE A 87 -5.02 12.81 6.85
CA PHE A 87 -5.39 12.44 5.49
C PHE A 87 -5.78 10.96 5.41
N PHE A 88 -4.98 10.08 6.00
CA PHE A 88 -5.25 8.63 5.95
C PHE A 88 -6.29 8.16 6.97
N SER A 89 -6.75 9.04 7.86
CA SER A 89 -7.74 8.66 8.88
C SER A 89 -9.10 8.26 8.32
N VAL A 90 -9.35 8.54 7.05
CA VAL A 90 -10.59 8.14 6.38
C VAL A 90 -10.64 6.63 6.08
N LEU A 91 -9.52 5.95 6.15
CA LEU A 91 -9.47 4.51 5.92
C LEU A 91 -10.16 3.76 7.06
N PRO A 92 -11.18 2.94 6.77
CA PRO A 92 -11.85 2.16 7.82
C PRO A 92 -11.03 0.98 8.29
N GLN A 93 -10.11 0.48 7.46
CA GLN A 93 -9.25 -0.64 7.82
C GLN A 93 -8.21 -0.19 8.86
N PRO A 94 -7.77 -1.11 9.72
CA PRO A 94 -6.59 -0.86 10.54
C PRO A 94 -5.41 -0.46 9.65
N HIS A 95 -4.74 0.60 10.02
CA HIS A 95 -3.60 1.08 9.22
C HIS A 95 -2.53 1.67 10.12
N SER A 96 -1.30 1.65 9.63
CA SER A 96 -0.14 2.19 10.32
C SER A 96 0.63 3.07 9.36
N ILE A 97 1.22 4.13 9.87
CA ILE A 97 2.09 4.99 9.07
C ILE A 97 3.52 4.82 9.57
N LEU A 98 4.40 4.36 8.69
CA LEU A 98 5.83 4.34 8.95
C LEU A 98 6.40 5.66 8.42
N TRP A 99 6.78 6.51 9.33
CA TRP A 99 7.36 7.80 8.99
C TRP A 99 8.87 7.68 8.88
N ASN A 100 9.37 7.65 7.65
CA ASN A 100 10.79 7.38 7.38
C ASN A 100 11.71 8.45 7.94
N ASP A 101 11.28 9.69 8.00
CA ASP A 101 12.07 10.78 8.56
C ASP A 101 11.85 10.96 10.07
N GLY A 102 11.09 10.07 10.68
CA GLY A 102 10.79 10.15 12.09
C GLY A 102 11.93 9.68 12.97
N PRO A 103 11.84 9.96 14.27
CA PRO A 103 12.94 9.67 15.20
C PRO A 103 13.28 8.20 15.30
N ARG A 104 12.31 7.31 15.17
CA ARG A 104 12.58 5.86 15.24
C ARG A 104 13.45 5.39 14.09
N LEU A 105 13.11 5.76 12.88
CA LEU A 105 13.82 5.32 11.69
C LEU A 105 15.14 6.07 11.53
N ARG A 106 15.19 7.34 11.94
CA ARG A 106 16.43 8.08 11.98
C ARG A 106 17.45 7.45 12.93
N ALA A 107 16.98 7.00 14.08
CA ALA A 107 17.87 6.32 15.04
C ALA A 107 18.45 5.05 14.43
N ILE A 108 17.66 4.29 13.68
CA ILE A 108 18.14 3.09 12.99
C ILE A 108 19.13 3.47 11.89
N ASP A 109 18.81 4.49 11.11
CA ASP A 109 19.69 4.97 10.04
C ASP A 109 21.05 5.42 10.58
N ASP A 110 21.04 6.20 11.67
CA ASP A 110 22.26 6.64 12.33
C ASP A 110 23.10 5.47 12.81
N ARG A 111 22.46 4.43 13.32
CA ARG A 111 23.16 3.23 13.78
C ARG A 111 23.77 2.47 12.60
N LEU A 112 23.08 2.42 11.47
CA LEU A 112 23.61 1.80 10.27
C LEU A 112 24.82 2.56 9.72
N LYS A 113 24.73 3.88 9.70
CA LYS A 113 25.84 4.73 9.26
C LYS A 113 27.04 4.59 10.18
N ALA A 114 26.84 4.52 11.49
CA ALA A 114 27.91 4.31 12.45
C ALA A 114 28.58 2.96 12.27
N ALA A 115 27.86 1.96 11.77
CA ALA A 115 28.40 0.64 11.46
C ALA A 115 29.04 0.56 10.07
N GLY A 116 29.12 1.67 9.34
CA GLY A 116 29.71 1.72 8.00
C GLY A 116 28.74 1.28 6.90
N LEU A 117 27.46 1.13 7.22
CA LEU A 117 26.42 0.77 6.27
C LEU A 117 25.62 2.01 5.93
N SER A 118 25.50 2.32 4.64
CA SER A 118 24.73 3.47 4.19
C SER A 118 23.57 2.95 3.33
N PRO A 119 22.34 3.20 3.75
CA PRO A 119 21.20 2.84 2.89
C PRO A 119 21.21 3.70 1.65
N GLU A 120 20.96 3.08 0.50
CA GLU A 120 20.83 3.82 -0.74
C GLU A 120 19.50 4.56 -0.71
N GLU A 121 19.55 5.82 -1.13
CA GLU A 121 18.32 6.58 -1.30
C GLU A 121 17.71 6.29 -2.67
N PRO A 122 16.41 6.11 -2.72
CA PRO A 122 15.73 5.89 -4.00
C PRO A 122 15.76 7.08 -4.92
#